data_2d62f180a84ce2b53a3abd35939cae0e
#
_entry.id   2d62f180a84ce2b53a3abd35939cae0e
#
_cell.length_a   1.000
_cell.length_b   1.000
_cell.length_c   1.000
_cell.angle_alpha   90.00
_cell.angle_beta   90.00
_cell.angle_gamma   90.00
#
_symmetry.space_group_name_H-M   'P 1'
#
loop_
_entity.id
_entity.type
_entity.pdbx_description
1 polymer ?
#
loop_
_entity_poly.entity_id
_entity_poly.type
_entity_poly.pdbx_seq_one_letter_code
_entity_poly.pdbx_strand_id
1 'polypeptide(L)'
;MTIVTVDEIVQATGGKVLCGKQEAFSGLSIDSRNIGSGELFIALRGQRFDGHDFVRDALQSGSGALVSVPPAEPGRQKTIIHVTNTLKALHDLARFRRLKRKIPVVSVTGTNGKTTTKELIASILSQKHRVLKTTGNFNNHIGLPLCVSNMQGDEEFAVLEMGSNARGDIRELCGIVQPDIAVVTNVGQAHLEGFGSIEAVRDTDLEVLDHVKTVSVNSDDSFLMQGMSGFTGKAITYGIDSSADFSATDIALAQQGSKFTLCMPKNVTINVSLKISGRFNVLNALAAASIAFELGISPEEIRQGLEAFTGVPMRLEIRRFSGALVINDVYNANPASMEEALKELVRLKKARTIAVVGDMLELGTYAEDAHSSLVKKMNELKIDILIAVGPEMQKAAAAFSGACYWAADSDEARTLLLGMVEEDDTILIKGSRGIRMEKVLAGEGKPVEMEVNNAL
;
A
#
# COMPACT_ATOMS: atom_id res chain seq x y z
N MET A 1 20.14 -15.66 0.89
CA MET A 1 19.26 -16.39 1.84
C MET A 1 19.29 -15.63 3.15
N THR A 2 18.15 -15.21 3.64
CA THR A 2 18.03 -14.65 4.98
C THR A 2 18.60 -15.65 5.98
N ILE A 3 19.49 -15.21 6.86
CA ILE A 3 19.97 -16.04 7.97
C ILE A 3 19.68 -15.27 9.25
N VAL A 4 18.84 -15.84 10.10
CA VAL A 4 18.54 -15.34 11.42
C VAL A 4 19.05 -16.38 12.43
N THR A 5 20.09 -16.05 13.19
CA THR A 5 20.65 -17.01 14.14
C THR A 5 19.82 -17.08 15.42
N VAL A 6 19.86 -18.24 16.09
CA VAL A 6 19.22 -18.40 17.40
C VAL A 6 19.79 -17.39 18.41
N ASP A 7 21.10 -17.13 18.35
CA ASP A 7 21.76 -16.14 19.20
C ASP A 7 21.20 -14.73 18.97
N GLU A 8 20.99 -14.32 17.71
CA GLU A 8 20.35 -13.04 17.40
C GLU A 8 18.95 -12.94 17.99
N ILE A 9 18.15 -14.02 17.87
CA ILE A 9 16.78 -14.05 18.41
C ILE A 9 16.82 -13.94 19.94
N VAL A 10 17.68 -14.72 20.60
CA VAL A 10 17.83 -14.70 22.06
C VAL A 10 18.31 -13.33 22.53
N GLN A 11 19.33 -12.77 21.89
CA GLN A 11 19.87 -11.45 22.23
C GLN A 11 18.81 -10.33 22.05
N ALA A 12 18.06 -10.38 20.97
CA ALA A 12 17.05 -9.36 20.66
C ALA A 12 15.84 -9.44 21.60
N THR A 13 15.39 -10.65 21.94
CA THR A 13 14.09 -10.90 22.59
C THR A 13 14.17 -11.26 24.07
N GLY A 14 15.37 -11.59 24.58
CA GLY A 14 15.56 -12.19 25.91
C GLY A 14 14.96 -13.60 26.01
N GLY A 15 14.69 -14.25 24.89
CA GLY A 15 14.11 -15.59 24.81
C GLY A 15 15.03 -16.67 25.33
N LYS A 16 14.46 -17.84 25.63
CA LYS A 16 15.19 -19.04 26.08
C LYS A 16 14.97 -20.19 25.13
N VAL A 17 16.04 -20.83 24.67
CA VAL A 17 15.96 -22.08 23.91
C VAL A 17 15.53 -23.19 24.85
N LEU A 18 14.40 -23.82 24.59
CA LEU A 18 13.87 -24.94 25.38
C LEU A 18 14.40 -26.28 24.88
N CYS A 19 14.53 -26.44 23.57
CA CYS A 19 15.05 -27.67 22.95
C CYS A 19 15.46 -27.37 21.50
N GLY A 20 16.05 -28.38 20.83
CA GLY A 20 16.49 -28.36 19.44
C GLY A 20 17.97 -28.05 19.26
N LYS A 21 18.48 -28.23 18.04
CA LYS A 21 19.89 -28.05 17.68
C LYS A 21 20.09 -27.11 16.49
N GLN A 22 19.01 -26.54 15.96
CA GLN A 22 19.11 -25.58 14.88
C GLN A 22 19.77 -24.31 15.39
N GLU A 23 20.83 -23.85 14.74
CA GLU A 23 21.58 -22.65 15.14
C GLU A 23 21.17 -21.41 14.34
N ALA A 24 20.52 -21.60 13.18
CA ALA A 24 20.07 -20.52 12.33
C ALA A 24 18.85 -20.93 11.49
N PHE A 25 18.08 -19.95 11.06
CA PHE A 25 16.89 -20.09 10.22
C PHE A 25 17.05 -19.32 8.90
N SER A 26 16.50 -19.88 7.82
CA SER A 26 16.51 -19.24 6.51
C SER A 26 15.48 -18.09 6.37
N GLY A 27 14.60 -17.93 7.33
CA GLY A 27 13.55 -16.91 7.36
C GLY A 27 12.62 -17.07 8.54
N LEU A 28 11.70 -16.15 8.69
CA LEU A 28 10.66 -16.10 9.70
C LEU A 28 9.29 -16.11 9.03
N SER A 29 8.35 -16.91 9.55
CA SER A 29 6.97 -16.98 9.07
C SER A 29 5.97 -16.88 10.23
N ILE A 30 4.82 -16.32 9.97
CA ILE A 30 3.65 -16.30 10.86
C ILE A 30 2.48 -17.14 10.30
N ASP A 31 2.67 -17.75 9.11
CA ASP A 31 1.66 -18.58 8.45
C ASP A 31 2.13 -20.05 8.43
N SER A 32 1.47 -20.89 9.22
CA SER A 32 1.79 -22.33 9.32
C SER A 32 1.56 -23.12 8.04
N ARG A 33 0.72 -22.59 7.11
CA ARG A 33 0.36 -23.24 5.83
C ARG A 33 1.43 -23.07 4.76
N ASN A 34 2.20 -21.98 4.83
CA ASN A 34 3.17 -21.57 3.83
C ASN A 34 4.62 -21.57 4.35
N ILE A 35 4.85 -22.04 5.59
CA ILE A 35 6.18 -22.09 6.18
C ILE A 35 7.09 -23.08 5.42
N GLY A 36 8.28 -22.61 5.04
CA GLY A 36 9.29 -23.39 4.34
C GLY A 36 10.24 -24.15 5.28
N SER A 37 10.93 -25.13 4.69
CA SER A 37 12.04 -25.82 5.39
C SER A 37 13.15 -24.83 5.71
N GLY A 38 13.66 -24.87 6.94
CA GLY A 38 14.66 -23.92 7.42
C GLY A 38 14.10 -22.67 8.10
N GLU A 39 12.80 -22.40 8.01
CA GLU A 39 12.17 -21.21 8.62
C GLU A 39 11.76 -21.45 10.09
N LEU A 40 11.69 -20.34 10.84
CA LEU A 40 11.15 -20.27 12.20
C LEU A 40 9.71 -19.76 12.16
N PHE A 41 8.79 -20.50 12.76
CA PHE A 41 7.41 -20.06 12.96
C PHE A 41 7.29 -19.16 14.18
N ILE A 42 6.60 -18.02 14.06
CA ILE A 42 6.29 -17.14 15.18
C ILE A 42 4.81 -17.29 15.53
N ALA A 43 4.50 -17.86 16.69
CA ALA A 43 3.14 -18.11 17.14
C ALA A 43 2.49 -16.84 17.71
N LEU A 44 1.91 -16.00 16.83
CA LEU A 44 1.23 -14.79 17.25
C LEU A 44 -0.20 -15.06 17.73
N ARG A 45 -0.65 -14.30 18.73
CA ARG A 45 -2.05 -14.25 19.15
C ARG A 45 -2.76 -13.13 18.44
N GLY A 46 -3.81 -13.47 17.69
CA GLY A 46 -4.74 -12.53 17.07
C GLY A 46 -6.07 -12.49 17.81
N GLN A 47 -6.98 -11.65 17.33
CA GLN A 47 -8.33 -11.54 17.91
C GLN A 47 -9.20 -12.78 17.69
N ARG A 48 -8.99 -13.52 16.60
CA ARG A 48 -9.81 -14.66 16.17
C ARG A 48 -9.08 -15.99 16.26
N PHE A 49 -7.75 -16.01 16.26
CA PHE A 49 -6.92 -17.21 16.21
C PHE A 49 -5.73 -17.06 17.12
N ASP A 50 -5.34 -18.14 17.79
CA ASP A 50 -4.06 -18.24 18.52
C ASP A 50 -3.07 -19.03 17.66
N GLY A 51 -1.95 -18.42 17.28
CA GLY A 51 -0.89 -19.07 16.50
C GLY A 51 -0.30 -20.29 17.21
N HIS A 52 -0.43 -20.39 18.56
CA HIS A 52 0.04 -21.54 19.31
C HIS A 52 -0.70 -22.84 18.97
N ASP A 53 -1.97 -22.75 18.52
CA ASP A 53 -2.76 -23.91 18.09
C ASP A 53 -2.17 -24.55 16.81
N PHE A 54 -1.42 -23.78 16.02
CA PHE A 54 -0.84 -24.20 14.74
C PHE A 54 0.66 -24.55 14.81
N VAL A 55 1.29 -24.49 16.01
CA VAL A 55 2.72 -24.78 16.19
C VAL A 55 3.06 -26.19 15.70
N ARG A 56 2.22 -27.18 16.01
CA ARG A 56 2.45 -28.56 15.58
C ARG A 56 2.47 -28.70 14.06
N ASP A 57 1.53 -28.05 13.38
CA ASP A 57 1.45 -28.08 11.92
C ASP A 57 2.63 -27.34 11.29
N ALA A 58 2.97 -26.16 11.79
CA ALA A 58 4.13 -25.39 11.36
C ALA A 58 5.44 -26.18 11.48
N LEU A 59 5.60 -26.97 12.54
CA LEU A 59 6.79 -27.78 12.76
C LEU A 59 6.90 -29.01 11.86
N GLN A 60 5.87 -29.36 11.10
CA GLN A 60 5.96 -30.42 10.07
C GLN A 60 6.93 -29.99 8.95
N SER A 61 6.86 -28.74 8.51
CA SER A 61 7.70 -28.17 7.45
C SER A 61 8.81 -27.27 8.02
N GLY A 62 8.49 -26.36 8.94
CA GLY A 62 9.43 -25.43 9.57
C GLY A 62 10.48 -26.11 10.44
N SER A 63 11.55 -25.38 10.74
CA SER A 63 12.71 -25.87 11.52
C SER A 63 12.68 -25.52 12.98
N GLY A 64 11.78 -24.61 13.40
CA GLY A 64 11.60 -24.22 14.80
C GLY A 64 10.38 -23.34 14.99
N ALA A 65 10.12 -22.98 16.25
CA ALA A 65 9.05 -22.05 16.62
C ALA A 65 9.46 -21.11 17.76
N LEU A 66 8.99 -19.85 17.66
CA LEU A 66 9.02 -18.86 18.73
C LEU A 66 7.64 -18.81 19.37
N VAL A 67 7.57 -19.11 20.67
CA VAL A 67 6.31 -19.35 21.37
C VAL A 67 6.27 -18.64 22.73
N SER A 68 5.08 -18.23 23.19
CA SER A 68 4.88 -17.81 24.58
C SER A 68 4.23 -18.89 25.45
N VAL A 69 3.69 -19.94 24.83
CA VAL A 69 3.21 -21.15 25.50
C VAL A 69 3.96 -22.33 24.88
N PRO A 70 4.84 -23.02 25.65
CA PRO A 70 5.57 -24.15 25.12
C PRO A 70 4.63 -25.29 24.72
N PRO A 71 4.85 -25.94 23.56
CA PRO A 71 4.06 -27.09 23.18
C PRO A 71 4.36 -28.28 24.13
N ALA A 72 3.36 -29.10 24.41
CA ALA A 72 3.47 -30.27 25.33
C ALA A 72 4.53 -31.28 24.84
N GLU A 73 4.64 -31.46 23.51
CA GLU A 73 5.60 -32.38 22.89
C GLU A 73 6.37 -31.66 21.77
N PRO A 74 7.46 -30.92 22.08
CA PRO A 74 8.12 -30.06 21.10
C PRO A 74 8.91 -30.81 20.01
N GLY A 75 9.08 -32.12 20.12
CA GLY A 75 9.94 -32.90 19.22
C GLY A 75 11.42 -32.52 19.39
N ARG A 76 12.31 -33.51 19.66
CA ARG A 76 13.72 -33.25 19.99
C ARG A 76 14.57 -32.66 18.85
N GLN A 77 14.07 -32.66 17.61
CA GLN A 77 14.82 -32.19 16.46
C GLN A 77 14.51 -30.73 16.07
N LYS A 78 13.39 -30.16 16.56
CA LYS A 78 12.96 -28.79 16.22
C LYS A 78 13.37 -27.82 17.33
N THR A 79 13.86 -26.65 16.96
CA THR A 79 14.27 -25.63 17.92
C THR A 79 13.05 -24.83 18.39
N ILE A 80 12.82 -24.85 19.70
CA ILE A 80 11.76 -24.08 20.34
C ILE A 80 12.39 -22.98 21.18
N ILE A 81 12.01 -21.73 20.88
CA ILE A 81 12.43 -20.54 21.62
C ILE A 81 11.22 -20.00 22.38
N HIS A 82 11.31 -19.92 23.67
CA HIS A 82 10.27 -19.37 24.54
C HIS A 82 10.53 -17.90 24.85
N VAL A 83 9.50 -17.08 24.71
CA VAL A 83 9.45 -15.66 25.07
C VAL A 83 8.17 -15.37 25.86
N THR A 84 8.12 -14.26 26.59
CA THR A 84 6.92 -13.87 27.35
C THR A 84 5.79 -13.37 26.46
N ASN A 85 6.12 -12.73 25.31
CA ASN A 85 5.17 -12.18 24.35
C ASN A 85 5.77 -12.26 22.94
N THR A 86 5.12 -13.03 22.08
CA THR A 86 5.63 -13.30 20.72
C THR A 86 5.53 -12.08 19.78
N LEU A 87 4.54 -11.21 19.94
CA LEU A 87 4.44 -9.97 19.17
C LEU A 87 5.54 -8.99 19.56
N LYS A 88 5.74 -8.78 20.87
CA LYS A 88 6.85 -7.95 21.35
C LYS A 88 8.20 -8.51 20.88
N ALA A 89 8.38 -9.82 20.93
CA ALA A 89 9.60 -10.46 20.45
C ALA A 89 9.84 -10.21 18.94
N LEU A 90 8.79 -10.22 18.11
CA LEU A 90 8.89 -9.87 16.69
C LEU A 90 9.31 -8.40 16.51
N HIS A 91 8.75 -7.46 17.29
CA HIS A 91 9.14 -6.04 17.27
C HIS A 91 10.60 -5.85 17.72
N ASP A 92 11.00 -6.48 18.81
CA ASP A 92 12.36 -6.39 19.35
C ASP A 92 13.38 -6.96 18.34
N LEU A 93 13.06 -8.09 17.69
CA LEU A 93 13.91 -8.70 16.67
C LEU A 93 14.03 -7.81 15.42
N ALA A 94 12.91 -7.24 14.95
CA ALA A 94 12.92 -6.32 13.82
C ALA A 94 13.81 -5.11 14.11
N ARG A 95 13.61 -4.49 15.28
CA ARG A 95 14.44 -3.36 15.72
C ARG A 95 15.91 -3.72 15.85
N PHE A 96 16.21 -4.88 16.44
CA PHE A 96 17.60 -5.36 16.57
C PHE A 96 18.27 -5.51 15.20
N ARG A 97 17.60 -6.16 14.25
CA ARG A 97 18.11 -6.35 12.89
C ARG A 97 18.25 -5.03 12.15
N ARG A 98 17.29 -4.12 12.30
CA ARG A 98 17.35 -2.76 11.73
C ARG A 98 18.59 -2.01 12.23
N LEU A 99 18.83 -2.00 13.54
CA LEU A 99 19.95 -1.28 14.14
C LEU A 99 21.32 -1.88 13.79
N LYS A 100 21.37 -3.19 13.56
CA LYS A 100 22.57 -3.87 13.10
C LYS A 100 22.95 -3.46 11.67
N ARG A 101 21.96 -2.99 10.86
CA ARG A 101 22.12 -2.59 9.46
C ARG A 101 22.05 -1.07 9.34
N LYS A 102 23.18 -0.45 8.96
CA LYS A 102 23.28 1.00 8.77
C LYS A 102 22.95 1.40 7.33
N ILE A 103 21.80 0.97 6.83
CA ILE A 103 21.29 1.35 5.51
C ILE A 103 20.25 2.47 5.66
N PRO A 104 20.11 3.38 4.68
CA PRO A 104 19.03 4.36 4.69
C PRO A 104 17.65 3.67 4.63
N VAL A 105 16.75 4.11 5.51
CA VAL A 105 15.36 3.64 5.57
C VAL A 105 14.43 4.78 5.25
N VAL A 106 13.67 4.60 4.18
CA VAL A 106 12.59 5.51 3.74
C VAL A 106 11.27 4.94 4.23
N SER A 107 10.50 5.71 4.99
CA SER A 107 9.12 5.40 5.34
C SER A 107 8.14 6.13 4.43
N VAL A 108 7.03 5.48 4.09
CA VAL A 108 5.94 6.08 3.29
C VAL A 108 4.63 5.91 4.04
N THR A 109 4.02 7.03 4.42
CA THR A 109 2.70 7.09 5.07
C THR A 109 1.76 8.08 4.37
N GLY A 110 0.54 8.24 4.89
CA GLY A 110 -0.52 9.07 4.35
C GLY A 110 -1.77 8.25 3.98
N THR A 111 -2.82 8.90 3.56
CA THR A 111 -4.09 8.21 3.27
C THR A 111 -4.03 7.44 1.95
N ASN A 112 -3.74 8.09 0.83
CA ASN A 112 -3.73 7.49 -0.51
C ASN A 112 -2.33 7.54 -1.14
N GLY A 113 -2.05 6.63 -2.10
CA GLY A 113 -0.80 6.67 -2.87
C GLY A 113 0.40 5.99 -2.19
N LYS A 114 0.33 5.59 -0.92
CA LYS A 114 1.43 4.96 -0.18
C LYS A 114 2.13 3.84 -0.96
N THR A 115 1.38 2.82 -1.35
CA THR A 115 1.92 1.65 -2.05
C THR A 115 2.55 2.03 -3.39
N THR A 116 1.88 2.87 -4.17
CA THR A 116 2.40 3.32 -5.47
C THR A 116 3.69 4.12 -5.29
N THR A 117 3.73 5.05 -4.34
CA THR A 117 4.92 5.85 -4.03
C THR A 117 6.08 4.96 -3.56
N LYS A 118 5.82 4.03 -2.64
CA LYS A 118 6.80 3.03 -2.18
C LYS A 118 7.37 2.22 -3.35
N GLU A 119 6.51 1.72 -4.23
CA GLU A 119 6.94 0.92 -5.38
C GLU A 119 7.72 1.76 -6.41
N LEU A 120 7.35 3.02 -6.63
CA LEU A 120 8.09 3.95 -7.49
C LEU A 120 9.48 4.25 -6.90
N ILE A 121 9.59 4.54 -5.59
CA ILE A 121 10.90 4.72 -4.94
C ILE A 121 11.74 3.44 -5.08
N ALA A 122 11.15 2.28 -4.80
CA ALA A 122 11.84 1.02 -4.93
C ALA A 122 12.26 0.74 -6.39
N SER A 123 11.43 1.07 -7.38
CA SER A 123 11.76 0.94 -8.80
C SER A 123 12.97 1.80 -9.20
N ILE A 124 13.04 3.04 -8.70
CA ILE A 124 14.18 3.93 -8.96
C ILE A 124 15.45 3.36 -8.33
N LEU A 125 15.40 3.03 -7.05
CA LEU A 125 16.59 2.55 -6.33
C LEU A 125 17.07 1.19 -6.86
N SER A 126 16.16 0.32 -7.26
CA SER A 126 16.47 -1.03 -7.76
C SER A 126 17.15 -1.05 -9.14
N GLN A 127 17.30 0.11 -9.80
CA GLN A 127 18.09 0.18 -11.03
C GLN A 127 19.55 -0.22 -10.80
N LYS A 128 20.09 0.08 -9.61
CA LYS A 128 21.50 -0.19 -9.28
C LYS A 128 21.73 -0.79 -7.89
N HIS A 129 20.73 -0.78 -7.02
CA HIS A 129 20.87 -1.14 -5.61
C HIS A 129 19.94 -2.29 -5.23
N ARG A 130 20.32 -3.03 -4.21
CA ARG A 130 19.43 -4.00 -3.57
C ARG A 130 18.54 -3.30 -2.54
N VAL A 131 17.22 -3.44 -2.71
CA VAL A 131 16.23 -2.70 -1.95
C VAL A 131 15.32 -3.67 -1.19
N LEU A 132 15.29 -3.54 0.14
CA LEU A 132 14.19 -4.09 0.92
C LEU A 132 12.96 -3.21 0.73
N LYS A 133 11.81 -3.80 0.47
CA LYS A 133 10.53 -3.09 0.48
C LYS A 133 9.44 -3.91 1.16
N THR A 134 8.46 -3.25 1.76
CA THR A 134 7.26 -3.94 2.27
C THR A 134 6.52 -4.64 1.13
N THR A 135 6.19 -5.91 1.35
CA THR A 135 5.48 -6.75 0.37
C THR A 135 3.98 -6.71 0.65
N GLY A 136 3.18 -6.58 -0.40
CA GLY A 136 1.71 -6.56 -0.27
C GLY A 136 1.23 -5.47 0.70
N ASN A 137 0.47 -5.86 1.70
CA ASN A 137 -0.06 -5.00 2.76
C ASN A 137 0.65 -5.18 4.12
N PHE A 138 1.90 -5.60 4.14
CA PHE A 138 2.70 -5.78 5.37
C PHE A 138 3.15 -4.43 5.93
N ASN A 139 2.20 -3.53 6.17
CA ASN A 139 2.41 -2.13 6.58
C ASN A 139 1.95 -1.81 8.01
N ASN A 140 1.57 -2.83 8.80
CA ASN A 140 1.08 -2.71 10.17
C ASN A 140 2.08 -3.28 11.19
N HIS A 141 1.70 -3.27 12.48
CA HIS A 141 2.49 -3.74 13.63
C HIS A 141 2.86 -5.25 13.61
N ILE A 142 2.39 -6.03 12.64
CA ILE A 142 2.79 -7.42 12.41
C ILE A 142 3.60 -7.55 11.12
N GLY A 143 3.06 -7.06 10.01
CA GLY A 143 3.65 -7.27 8.69
C GLY A 143 4.97 -6.51 8.51
N LEU A 144 5.02 -5.25 8.94
CA LEU A 144 6.22 -4.44 8.80
C LEU A 144 7.40 -4.98 9.62
N PRO A 145 7.24 -5.33 10.92
CA PRO A 145 8.31 -5.99 11.68
C PRO A 145 8.75 -7.32 11.06
N LEU A 146 7.81 -8.12 10.56
CA LEU A 146 8.14 -9.38 9.88
C LEU A 146 9.01 -9.14 8.63
N CYS A 147 8.65 -8.14 7.82
CA CYS A 147 9.43 -7.74 6.65
C CYS A 147 10.86 -7.34 7.04
N VAL A 148 11.02 -6.47 8.05
CA VAL A 148 12.34 -6.02 8.53
C VAL A 148 13.13 -7.16 9.17
N SER A 149 12.47 -8.05 9.91
CA SER A 149 13.12 -9.23 10.49
C SER A 149 13.63 -10.22 9.45
N ASN A 150 13.09 -10.18 8.24
CA ASN A 150 13.50 -11.01 7.10
C ASN A 150 14.54 -10.35 6.18
N MET A 151 15.18 -9.24 6.57
CA MET A 151 16.31 -8.67 5.83
C MET A 151 17.36 -9.72 5.52
N GLN A 152 17.84 -9.75 4.26
CA GLN A 152 18.85 -10.72 3.81
C GLN A 152 20.28 -10.30 4.19
N GLY A 153 20.49 -9.02 4.40
CA GLY A 153 21.74 -8.49 4.86
C GLY A 153 22.66 -7.95 3.79
N ASP A 154 22.19 -7.94 2.58
CA ASP A 154 22.87 -7.39 1.41
C ASP A 154 22.10 -6.20 0.79
N GLU A 155 20.98 -5.81 1.42
CA GLU A 155 20.25 -4.62 1.03
C GLU A 155 21.06 -3.35 1.32
N GLU A 156 20.96 -2.39 0.41
CA GLU A 156 21.60 -1.08 0.50
C GLU A 156 20.60 0.02 0.89
N PHE A 157 19.31 -0.22 0.68
CA PHE A 157 18.20 0.66 1.05
C PHE A 157 17.02 -0.16 1.55
N ALA A 158 16.18 0.49 2.37
CA ALA A 158 14.85 -0.03 2.72
C ALA A 158 13.77 1.01 2.44
N VAL A 159 12.67 0.60 1.78
CA VAL A 159 11.50 1.45 1.48
C VAL A 159 10.27 0.79 2.11
N LEU A 160 9.81 1.35 3.21
CA LEU A 160 8.84 0.75 4.10
C LEU A 160 7.54 1.54 4.14
N GLU A 161 6.45 0.91 3.73
CA GLU A 161 5.11 1.46 3.85
C GLU A 161 4.61 1.33 5.29
N MET A 162 4.04 2.40 5.84
CA MET A 162 3.42 2.45 7.15
C MET A 162 1.94 2.78 7.01
N GLY A 163 1.09 1.89 7.49
CA GLY A 163 -0.35 2.07 7.58
C GLY A 163 -0.78 2.35 9.00
N SER A 164 -1.83 3.14 9.17
CA SER A 164 -2.42 3.49 10.46
C SER A 164 -3.93 3.28 10.45
N ASN A 165 -4.48 2.85 11.57
CA ASN A 165 -5.91 2.72 11.81
C ASN A 165 -6.32 3.46 13.11
N ALA A 166 -5.34 3.80 13.96
CA ALA A 166 -5.55 4.47 15.23
C ALA A 166 -4.38 5.40 15.57
N ARG A 167 -4.61 6.33 16.50
CA ARG A 167 -3.56 7.22 17.03
C ARG A 167 -2.42 6.41 17.65
N GLY A 168 -1.18 6.78 17.36
CA GLY A 168 0.02 6.12 17.88
C GLY A 168 0.57 5.01 16.98
N ASP A 169 -0.18 4.54 15.98
CA ASP A 169 0.26 3.46 15.09
C ASP A 169 1.56 3.81 14.37
N ILE A 170 1.65 5.01 13.79
CA ILE A 170 2.86 5.46 13.07
C ILE A 170 4.03 5.61 14.03
N ARG A 171 3.81 6.14 15.23
CA ARG A 171 4.85 6.25 16.26
C ARG A 171 5.40 4.89 16.66
N GLU A 172 4.53 3.90 16.86
CA GLU A 172 4.93 2.53 17.17
C GLU A 172 5.79 1.93 16.05
N LEU A 173 5.34 2.04 14.80
CA LEU A 173 6.07 1.55 13.63
C LEU A 173 7.43 2.25 13.48
N CYS A 174 7.50 3.57 13.65
CA CYS A 174 8.74 4.32 13.66
C CYS A 174 9.69 3.87 14.76
N GLY A 175 9.17 3.56 15.96
CA GLY A 175 9.95 3.01 17.07
C GLY A 175 10.63 1.67 16.73
N ILE A 176 10.01 0.88 15.85
CA ILE A 176 10.54 -0.41 15.41
C ILE A 176 11.58 -0.22 14.29
N VAL A 177 11.20 0.50 13.21
CA VAL A 177 12.03 0.52 11.99
C VAL A 177 13.01 1.70 11.94
N GLN A 178 12.85 2.71 12.79
CA GLN A 178 13.69 3.89 12.88
C GLN A 178 14.03 4.47 11.50
N PRO A 179 13.07 5.13 10.83
CA PRO A 179 13.29 5.68 9.50
C PRO A 179 14.28 6.86 9.53
N ASP A 180 15.04 7.04 8.46
CA ASP A 180 15.93 8.17 8.27
C ASP A 180 15.23 9.32 7.54
N ILE A 181 14.34 8.96 6.59
CA ILE A 181 13.59 9.87 5.73
C ILE A 181 12.14 9.39 5.66
N ALA A 182 11.20 10.32 5.58
CA ALA A 182 9.79 9.99 5.39
C ALA A 182 9.18 10.63 4.14
N VAL A 183 8.12 10.00 3.63
CA VAL A 183 7.16 10.60 2.70
C VAL A 183 5.81 10.62 3.36
N VAL A 184 5.12 11.76 3.34
CA VAL A 184 3.69 11.86 3.68
C VAL A 184 2.94 12.24 2.41
N THR A 185 2.11 11.33 1.91
CA THR A 185 1.52 11.48 0.57
C THR A 185 0.37 12.47 0.53
N ASN A 186 -0.60 12.31 1.39
CA ASN A 186 -1.78 13.18 1.56
C ASN A 186 -2.58 12.76 2.79
N VAL A 187 -3.52 13.60 3.20
CA VAL A 187 -4.47 13.33 4.27
C VAL A 187 -5.89 13.33 3.70
N GLY A 188 -6.65 12.27 3.98
CA GLY A 188 -8.02 12.12 3.53
C GLY A 188 -8.89 11.36 4.52
N GLN A 189 -10.17 11.26 4.22
CA GLN A 189 -11.15 10.53 5.01
C GLN A 189 -10.94 9.02 4.86
N ALA A 190 -10.15 8.42 5.74
CA ALA A 190 -9.94 6.99 5.81
C ALA A 190 -9.90 6.55 7.28
N HIS A 191 -10.41 5.35 7.56
CA HIS A 191 -10.43 4.75 8.91
C HIS A 191 -11.07 5.66 9.98
N LEU A 192 -12.03 6.53 9.59
CA LEU A 192 -12.65 7.52 10.49
C LEU A 192 -13.35 6.89 11.68
N GLU A 193 -13.82 5.65 11.56
CA GLU A 193 -14.37 4.88 12.68
C GLU A 193 -13.34 4.71 13.81
N GLY A 194 -12.07 4.47 13.48
CA GLY A 194 -10.98 4.32 14.44
C GLY A 194 -10.40 5.65 14.90
N PHE A 195 -10.28 6.63 13.99
CA PHE A 195 -9.68 7.94 14.28
C PHE A 195 -10.65 8.97 14.89
N GLY A 196 -11.92 8.90 14.57
CA GLY A 196 -12.95 9.84 14.99
C GLY A 196 -12.99 11.16 14.22
N SER A 197 -11.88 11.61 13.63
CA SER A 197 -11.82 12.84 12.80
C SER A 197 -10.68 12.82 11.78
N ILE A 198 -10.76 13.68 10.76
CA ILE A 198 -9.70 13.84 9.76
C ILE A 198 -8.43 14.48 10.35
N GLU A 199 -8.58 15.34 11.38
CA GLU A 199 -7.44 15.90 12.12
C GLU A 199 -6.65 14.79 12.81
N ALA A 200 -7.34 13.79 13.37
CA ALA A 200 -6.69 12.65 13.99
C ALA A 200 -5.92 11.79 12.96
N VAL A 201 -6.44 11.63 11.74
CA VAL A 201 -5.72 10.98 10.63
C VAL A 201 -4.44 11.75 10.32
N ARG A 202 -4.56 13.07 10.09
CA ARG A 202 -3.40 13.95 9.81
C ARG A 202 -2.34 13.86 10.91
N ASP A 203 -2.76 14.07 12.14
CA ASP A 203 -1.86 14.12 13.29
C ASP A 203 -1.14 12.78 13.51
N THR A 204 -1.82 11.66 13.20
CA THR A 204 -1.20 10.33 13.26
C THR A 204 -0.21 10.11 12.12
N ASP A 205 -0.55 10.45 10.87
CA ASP A 205 0.41 10.34 9.77
C ASP A 205 1.64 11.22 9.99
N LEU A 206 1.47 12.38 10.66
CA LEU A 206 2.56 13.29 11.02
C LEU A 206 3.37 12.85 12.25
N GLU A 207 2.97 11.81 13.00
CA GLU A 207 3.81 11.25 14.08
C GLU A 207 5.20 10.81 13.56
N VAL A 208 5.34 10.54 12.27
CA VAL A 208 6.62 10.21 11.65
C VAL A 208 7.64 11.35 11.77
N LEU A 209 7.19 12.60 11.87
CA LEU A 209 8.06 13.78 11.97
C LEU A 209 8.90 13.79 13.25
N ASP A 210 8.44 13.16 14.32
CA ASP A 210 9.20 13.03 15.57
C ASP A 210 10.42 12.09 15.42
N HIS A 211 10.49 11.33 14.31
CA HIS A 211 11.46 10.26 14.11
C HIS A 211 12.42 10.52 12.95
N VAL A 212 12.18 11.51 12.10
CA VAL A 212 12.99 11.79 10.91
C VAL A 212 13.53 13.22 10.91
N LYS A 213 14.64 13.41 10.21
CA LYS A 213 15.21 14.75 9.98
C LYS A 213 14.85 15.33 8.62
N THR A 214 14.42 14.49 7.70
CA THR A 214 14.00 14.87 6.34
C THR A 214 12.66 14.24 6.03
N VAL A 215 11.74 15.03 5.49
CA VAL A 215 10.42 14.57 5.04
C VAL A 215 10.10 15.14 3.67
N SER A 216 9.53 14.33 2.81
CA SER A 216 8.92 14.76 1.55
C SER A 216 7.40 14.86 1.72
N VAL A 217 6.81 16.01 1.38
CA VAL A 217 5.39 16.31 1.63
C VAL A 217 4.72 16.92 0.41
N ASN A 218 3.45 16.59 0.24
CA ASN A 218 2.61 17.10 -0.83
C ASN A 218 2.13 18.53 -0.52
N SER A 219 2.66 19.52 -1.22
CA SER A 219 2.28 20.93 -1.05
C SER A 219 0.91 21.29 -1.66
N ASP A 220 0.35 20.43 -2.52
CA ASP A 220 -1.02 20.60 -3.02
C ASP A 220 -2.07 20.26 -1.95
N ASP A 221 -1.69 19.53 -0.89
CA ASP A 221 -2.55 19.22 0.25
C ASP A 221 -2.37 20.29 1.36
N SER A 222 -3.19 21.32 1.30
CA SER A 222 -3.14 22.43 2.26
C SER A 222 -3.46 21.99 3.69
N PHE A 223 -4.28 20.93 3.88
CA PHE A 223 -4.61 20.41 5.20
C PHE A 223 -3.43 19.64 5.82
N LEU A 224 -2.72 18.86 5.02
CA LEU A 224 -1.44 18.25 5.41
C LEU A 224 -0.42 19.35 5.79
N MET A 225 -0.27 20.37 4.93
CA MET A 225 0.72 21.46 5.14
C MET A 225 0.46 22.25 6.42
N GLN A 226 -0.79 22.44 6.85
CA GLN A 226 -1.11 23.06 8.14
C GLN A 226 -0.51 22.29 9.33
N GLY A 227 -0.46 20.96 9.25
CA GLY A 227 0.11 20.11 10.29
C GLY A 227 1.64 20.13 10.34
N MET A 228 2.31 20.68 9.32
CA MET A 228 3.77 20.77 9.26
C MET A 228 4.36 21.89 10.14
N SER A 229 3.52 22.75 10.71
CA SER A 229 3.96 23.83 11.58
C SER A 229 4.66 23.26 12.82
N GLY A 230 5.93 23.65 13.03
CA GLY A 230 6.74 23.13 14.14
C GLY A 230 7.76 22.06 13.74
N PHE A 231 7.70 21.51 12.54
CA PHE A 231 8.77 20.63 12.07
C PHE A 231 10.04 21.46 11.80
N THR A 232 11.13 21.10 12.47
CA THR A 232 12.42 21.83 12.40
C THR A 232 13.45 21.14 11.49
N GLY A 233 13.08 19.98 10.95
CA GLY A 233 13.91 19.24 10.00
C GLY A 233 13.80 19.81 8.58
N LYS A 234 14.39 19.12 7.63
CA LYS A 234 14.33 19.43 6.21
C LYS A 234 12.99 18.96 5.62
N ALA A 235 12.12 19.88 5.23
CA ALA A 235 10.95 19.58 4.43
C ALA A 235 11.28 19.78 2.95
N ILE A 236 11.03 18.73 2.14
CA ILE A 236 11.12 18.74 0.69
C ILE A 236 9.68 18.74 0.18
N THR A 237 9.30 19.73 -0.61
CA THR A 237 7.94 19.85 -1.12
C THR A 237 7.81 19.25 -2.52
N TYR A 238 6.67 18.61 -2.80
CA TYR A 238 6.29 18.24 -4.16
C TYR A 238 4.85 18.61 -4.42
N GLY A 239 4.54 18.99 -5.66
CA GLY A 239 3.20 19.40 -6.05
C GLY A 239 3.08 19.68 -7.54
N ILE A 240 1.84 19.79 -8.02
CA ILE A 240 1.51 20.11 -9.40
C ILE A 240 0.83 21.49 -9.48
N ASP A 241 -0.02 21.81 -8.50
CA ASP A 241 -0.84 23.01 -8.49
C ASP A 241 -0.25 24.11 -7.60
N SER A 242 0.63 23.76 -6.68
CA SER A 242 1.33 24.67 -5.76
C SER A 242 2.80 24.84 -6.14
N SER A 243 3.42 25.92 -5.64
CA SER A 243 4.89 26.06 -5.72
C SER A 243 5.55 25.00 -4.86
N ALA A 244 6.47 24.23 -5.42
CA ALA A 244 7.16 23.12 -4.76
C ALA A 244 8.59 22.96 -5.27
N ASP A 245 9.45 22.29 -4.47
CA ASP A 245 10.80 21.92 -4.88
C ASP A 245 10.82 20.93 -6.05
N PHE A 246 9.81 20.03 -6.08
CA PHE A 246 9.59 19.07 -7.16
C PHE A 246 8.21 19.31 -7.76
N SER A 247 8.15 19.58 -9.05
CA SER A 247 6.89 19.84 -9.74
C SER A 247 6.85 19.17 -11.11
N ALA A 248 5.66 19.16 -11.73
CA ALA A 248 5.47 18.66 -13.08
C ALA A 248 4.79 19.69 -13.96
N THR A 249 5.30 19.87 -15.17
CA THR A 249 4.68 20.68 -16.23
C THR A 249 4.40 19.80 -17.46
N ASP A 250 3.66 20.34 -18.43
CA ASP A 250 3.36 19.69 -19.70
C ASP A 250 2.75 18.28 -19.53
N ILE A 251 1.86 18.13 -18.53
CA ILE A 251 1.25 16.86 -18.20
C ILE A 251 0.26 16.44 -19.28
N ALA A 252 0.57 15.35 -19.97
CA ALA A 252 -0.30 14.69 -20.94
C ALA A 252 -0.70 13.30 -20.43
N LEU A 253 -2.01 13.12 -20.16
CA LEU A 253 -2.58 11.86 -19.70
C LEU A 253 -3.13 11.06 -20.88
N ALA A 254 -2.56 9.89 -21.16
CA ALA A 254 -3.03 8.95 -22.17
C ALA A 254 -3.93 7.86 -21.55
N GLN A 255 -4.50 7.00 -22.36
CA GLN A 255 -5.24 5.82 -21.89
C GLN A 255 -4.33 4.90 -21.06
N GLN A 256 -3.11 4.73 -21.52
CA GLN A 256 -2.06 3.97 -20.83
C GLN A 256 -0.84 4.88 -20.66
N GLY A 257 -0.65 5.36 -19.45
CA GLY A 257 0.53 6.16 -19.12
C GLY A 257 0.29 7.67 -19.05
N SER A 258 1.31 8.36 -18.56
CA SER A 258 1.36 9.82 -18.39
C SER A 258 2.72 10.33 -18.85
N LYS A 259 2.74 11.40 -19.63
CA LYS A 259 3.99 12.10 -19.99
C LYS A 259 4.01 13.45 -19.32
N PHE A 260 5.14 13.87 -18.79
CA PHE A 260 5.31 15.16 -18.16
C PHE A 260 6.79 15.56 -18.09
N THR A 261 7.04 16.85 -17.91
CA THR A 261 8.35 17.38 -17.57
C THR A 261 8.48 17.43 -16.04
N LEU A 262 9.36 16.62 -15.46
CA LEU A 262 9.71 16.67 -14.03
C LEU A 262 10.70 17.80 -13.81
N CYS A 263 10.32 18.78 -12.98
CA CYS A 263 11.16 19.89 -12.54
C CYS A 263 11.72 19.60 -11.14
N MET A 264 13.02 19.74 -10.98
CA MET A 264 13.76 19.44 -9.74
C MET A 264 14.61 20.65 -9.31
N PRO A 265 15.10 20.69 -8.06
CA PRO A 265 16.02 21.73 -7.60
C PRO A 265 17.21 21.95 -8.53
N LYS A 266 17.81 23.15 -8.47
CA LYS A 266 18.93 23.59 -9.30
C LYS A 266 18.59 23.71 -10.79
N ASN A 267 17.32 23.94 -11.12
CA ASN A 267 16.81 24.06 -12.50
C ASN A 267 17.06 22.82 -13.36
N VAL A 268 17.10 21.65 -12.75
CA VAL A 268 17.18 20.38 -13.47
C VAL A 268 15.80 19.95 -13.93
N THR A 269 15.65 19.67 -15.22
CA THR A 269 14.40 19.18 -15.81
C THR A 269 14.63 17.91 -16.62
N ILE A 270 13.72 16.97 -16.54
CA ILE A 270 13.75 15.75 -17.35
C ILE A 270 12.32 15.40 -17.84
N ASN A 271 12.23 14.88 -19.06
CA ASN A 271 10.99 14.34 -19.57
C ASN A 271 10.79 12.90 -19.07
N VAL A 272 9.61 12.61 -18.54
CA VAL A 272 9.27 11.32 -17.97
C VAL A 272 8.04 10.75 -18.69
N SER A 273 8.08 9.46 -19.04
CA SER A 273 6.98 8.69 -19.60
C SER A 273 6.60 7.55 -18.65
N LEU A 274 5.67 7.80 -17.72
CA LEU A 274 5.12 6.75 -16.86
C LEU A 274 4.22 5.80 -17.65
N LYS A 275 4.27 4.52 -17.33
CA LYS A 275 3.37 3.50 -17.89
C LYS A 275 2.00 3.45 -17.20
N ILE A 276 1.79 4.23 -16.16
CA ILE A 276 0.54 4.36 -15.41
C ILE A 276 -0.06 5.74 -15.65
N SER A 277 -1.37 5.81 -15.74
CA SER A 277 -2.11 7.05 -15.99
C SER A 277 -2.64 7.66 -14.69
N GLY A 278 -3.05 8.91 -14.77
CA GLY A 278 -3.68 9.65 -13.69
C GLY A 278 -2.77 10.71 -13.07
N ARG A 279 -3.36 11.91 -12.84
CA ARG A 279 -2.65 13.05 -12.25
C ARG A 279 -2.08 12.74 -10.85
N PHE A 280 -2.82 11.96 -10.05
CA PHE A 280 -2.35 11.48 -8.74
C PHE A 280 -1.13 10.56 -8.85
N ASN A 281 -0.95 9.81 -9.96
CA ASN A 281 0.27 9.02 -10.19
C ASN A 281 1.46 9.88 -10.59
N VAL A 282 1.22 11.03 -11.22
CA VAL A 282 2.27 12.05 -11.41
C VAL A 282 2.72 12.59 -10.04
N LEU A 283 1.79 12.90 -9.12
CA LEU A 283 2.14 13.28 -7.73
C LEU A 283 2.94 12.19 -7.01
N ASN A 284 2.53 10.93 -7.11
CA ASN A 284 3.30 9.82 -6.53
C ASN A 284 4.72 9.72 -7.11
N ALA A 285 4.87 10.01 -8.42
CA ALA A 285 6.18 10.03 -9.08
C ALA A 285 7.04 11.22 -8.62
N LEU A 286 6.45 12.40 -8.38
CA LEU A 286 7.15 13.55 -7.80
C LEU A 286 7.64 13.24 -6.39
N ALA A 287 6.81 12.62 -5.55
CA ALA A 287 7.20 12.15 -4.22
C ALA A 287 8.38 11.16 -4.29
N ALA A 288 8.32 10.20 -5.20
CA ALA A 288 9.38 9.22 -5.39
C ALA A 288 10.69 9.86 -5.89
N ALA A 289 10.59 10.76 -6.85
CA ALA A 289 11.73 11.51 -7.39
C ALA A 289 12.41 12.37 -6.32
N SER A 290 11.64 13.03 -5.44
CA SER A 290 12.16 13.88 -4.36
C SER A 290 13.03 13.09 -3.39
N ILE A 291 12.61 11.89 -3.01
CA ILE A 291 13.35 10.99 -2.13
C ILE A 291 14.60 10.45 -2.83
N ALA A 292 14.46 9.98 -4.07
CA ALA A 292 15.59 9.45 -4.81
C ALA A 292 16.68 10.52 -5.04
N PHE A 293 16.29 11.74 -5.36
CA PHE A 293 17.21 12.87 -5.51
C PHE A 293 17.90 13.22 -4.19
N GLU A 294 17.19 13.22 -3.07
CA GLU A 294 17.75 13.44 -1.73
C GLU A 294 18.76 12.35 -1.34
N LEU A 295 18.52 11.10 -1.78
CA LEU A 295 19.46 9.99 -1.58
C LEU A 295 20.64 10.01 -2.56
N GLY A 296 20.75 11.03 -3.42
CA GLY A 296 21.87 11.20 -4.35
C GLY A 296 21.75 10.43 -5.66
N ILE A 297 20.56 9.91 -5.97
CA ILE A 297 20.31 9.24 -7.26
C ILE A 297 20.28 10.29 -8.38
N SER A 298 20.92 9.98 -9.49
CA SER A 298 21.01 10.92 -10.62
C SER A 298 19.65 11.11 -11.32
N PRO A 299 19.42 12.28 -11.95
CA PRO A 299 18.19 12.54 -12.70
C PRO A 299 17.87 11.47 -13.75
N GLU A 300 18.89 10.96 -14.42
CA GLU A 300 18.73 9.91 -15.43
C GLU A 300 18.29 8.57 -14.83
N GLU A 301 18.84 8.17 -13.69
CA GLU A 301 18.42 6.97 -12.95
C GLU A 301 17.00 7.12 -12.40
N ILE A 302 16.63 8.33 -11.93
CA ILE A 302 15.27 8.64 -11.52
C ILE A 302 14.31 8.43 -12.71
N ARG A 303 14.62 8.98 -13.89
CA ARG A 303 13.82 8.79 -15.09
C ARG A 303 13.67 7.31 -15.43
N GLN A 304 14.77 6.57 -15.50
CA GLN A 304 14.77 5.14 -15.85
C GLN A 304 13.91 4.33 -14.88
N GLY A 305 14.01 4.58 -13.58
CA GLY A 305 13.24 3.86 -12.57
C GLY A 305 11.75 4.20 -12.61
N LEU A 306 11.38 5.47 -12.87
CA LEU A 306 9.99 5.87 -13.06
C LEU A 306 9.38 5.22 -14.32
N GLU A 307 10.12 5.20 -15.42
CA GLU A 307 9.67 4.63 -16.70
C GLU A 307 9.67 3.09 -16.69
N ALA A 308 10.46 2.45 -15.83
CA ALA A 308 10.45 1.00 -15.65
C ALA A 308 9.20 0.50 -14.91
N PHE A 309 8.60 1.34 -14.06
CA PHE A 309 7.47 0.96 -13.22
C PHE A 309 6.20 0.69 -14.02
N THR A 310 5.58 -0.49 -13.83
CA THR A 310 4.42 -0.96 -14.59
C THR A 310 3.10 -0.87 -13.84
N GLY A 311 3.10 -0.32 -12.62
CA GLY A 311 1.90 -0.22 -11.78
C GLY A 311 1.85 -1.25 -10.66
N VAL A 312 0.80 -1.15 -9.86
CA VAL A 312 0.48 -2.07 -8.77
C VAL A 312 -0.83 -2.78 -9.11
N PRO A 313 -0.89 -4.12 -9.04
CA PRO A 313 -2.13 -4.84 -9.27
C PRO A 313 -3.28 -4.31 -8.41
N MET A 314 -4.49 -4.28 -8.95
CA MET A 314 -5.71 -3.80 -8.29
C MET A 314 -5.68 -2.30 -7.87
N ARG A 315 -4.79 -1.48 -8.45
CA ARG A 315 -4.67 -0.04 -8.21
C ARG A 315 -4.74 0.71 -9.54
N LEU A 316 -5.95 1.07 -9.98
CA LEU A 316 -6.22 1.69 -11.28
C LEU A 316 -5.56 0.92 -12.45
N GLU A 317 -5.54 -0.37 -12.32
CA GLU A 317 -4.99 -1.28 -13.30
C GLU A 317 -5.93 -1.36 -14.52
N ILE A 318 -5.41 -1.06 -15.70
CA ILE A 318 -6.19 -1.13 -16.93
C ILE A 318 -6.21 -2.56 -17.47
N ARG A 319 -7.41 -3.09 -17.66
CA ARG A 319 -7.66 -4.44 -18.18
C ARG A 319 -8.66 -4.43 -19.32
N ARG A 320 -8.81 -5.57 -19.99
CA ARG A 320 -9.94 -5.87 -20.88
C ARG A 320 -10.84 -6.92 -20.22
N PHE A 321 -12.14 -6.75 -20.39
CA PHE A 321 -13.16 -7.67 -19.90
C PHE A 321 -14.30 -7.69 -20.92
N SER A 322 -14.55 -8.84 -21.54
CA SER A 322 -15.58 -8.99 -22.61
C SER A 322 -15.48 -7.90 -23.69
N GLY A 323 -14.26 -7.49 -24.07
CA GLY A 323 -14.01 -6.40 -25.05
C GLY A 323 -14.00 -4.98 -24.47
N ALA A 324 -14.67 -4.75 -23.35
CA ALA A 324 -14.71 -3.46 -22.65
C ALA A 324 -13.37 -3.09 -22.00
N LEU A 325 -13.16 -1.78 -21.80
CA LEU A 325 -12.04 -1.26 -21.01
C LEU A 325 -12.41 -1.26 -19.53
N VAL A 326 -11.60 -1.89 -18.68
CA VAL A 326 -11.84 -1.94 -17.25
C VAL A 326 -10.73 -1.23 -16.48
N ILE A 327 -11.13 -0.35 -15.58
CA ILE A 327 -10.32 0.24 -14.53
C ILE A 327 -10.50 -0.63 -13.27
N ASN A 328 -9.53 -1.50 -13.00
CA ASN A 328 -9.51 -2.38 -11.85
C ASN A 328 -8.85 -1.66 -10.66
N ASP A 329 -9.67 -1.14 -9.73
CA ASP A 329 -9.21 -0.42 -8.53
C ASP A 329 -9.82 -1.02 -7.25
N VAL A 330 -9.81 -2.35 -7.17
CA VAL A 330 -10.55 -3.14 -6.17
C VAL A 330 -9.81 -3.35 -4.86
N TYR A 331 -8.61 -2.79 -4.69
CA TYR A 331 -7.81 -3.04 -3.50
C TYR A 331 -8.46 -2.46 -2.23
N ASN A 332 -8.89 -1.21 -2.26
CA ASN A 332 -9.60 -0.53 -1.17
C ASN A 332 -10.31 0.74 -1.70
N ALA A 333 -11.18 1.33 -0.87
CA ALA A 333 -11.93 2.53 -1.22
C ALA A 333 -12.04 3.50 -0.04
N ASN A 334 -11.95 4.80 -0.34
CA ASN A 334 -12.33 5.92 0.51
C ASN A 334 -12.85 7.05 -0.39
N PRO A 335 -13.52 8.09 0.16
CA PRO A 335 -14.17 9.13 -0.64
C PRO A 335 -13.25 9.78 -1.67
N ALA A 336 -12.06 10.19 -1.29
CA ALA A 336 -11.12 10.86 -2.20
C ALA A 336 -10.65 9.91 -3.33
N SER A 337 -10.29 8.66 -3.01
CA SER A 337 -9.87 7.70 -4.01
C SER A 337 -10.99 7.26 -4.95
N MET A 338 -12.24 7.26 -4.48
CA MET A 338 -13.42 7.01 -5.31
C MET A 338 -13.63 8.14 -6.32
N GLU A 339 -13.54 9.39 -5.87
CA GLU A 339 -13.71 10.55 -6.76
C GLU A 339 -12.64 10.56 -7.87
N GLU A 340 -11.38 10.30 -7.54
CA GLU A 340 -10.30 10.24 -8.55
C GLU A 340 -10.52 9.08 -9.54
N ALA A 341 -10.97 7.92 -9.06
CA ALA A 341 -11.27 6.79 -9.95
C ALA A 341 -12.46 7.09 -10.90
N LEU A 342 -13.49 7.81 -10.42
CA LEU A 342 -14.61 8.26 -11.27
C LEU A 342 -14.15 9.28 -12.31
N LYS A 343 -13.26 10.21 -11.99
CA LYS A 343 -12.66 11.14 -12.96
C LYS A 343 -11.91 10.37 -14.05
N GLU A 344 -11.15 9.34 -13.69
CA GLU A 344 -10.45 8.48 -14.65
C GLU A 344 -11.44 7.68 -15.51
N LEU A 345 -12.54 7.17 -14.95
CA LEU A 345 -13.60 6.50 -15.70
C LEU A 345 -14.14 7.39 -16.83
N VAL A 346 -14.47 8.65 -16.51
CA VAL A 346 -14.99 9.61 -17.49
C VAL A 346 -13.92 10.02 -18.50
N ARG A 347 -12.68 10.24 -18.05
CA ARG A 347 -11.58 10.58 -18.94
C ARG A 347 -11.31 9.51 -19.99
N LEU A 348 -11.49 8.24 -19.62
CA LEU A 348 -11.24 7.08 -20.48
C LEU A 348 -12.48 6.63 -21.28
N LYS A 349 -13.63 7.29 -21.07
CA LYS A 349 -14.91 6.95 -21.71
C LYS A 349 -14.76 6.84 -23.23
N LYS A 350 -15.25 5.71 -23.76
CA LYS A 350 -15.45 5.52 -25.20
C LYS A 350 -16.92 5.68 -25.58
N ALA A 351 -17.77 4.73 -25.20
CA ALA A 351 -19.21 4.76 -25.45
C ALA A 351 -19.98 5.04 -24.16
N ARG A 352 -20.17 4.03 -23.30
CA ARG A 352 -20.86 4.14 -22.00
C ARG A 352 -19.87 4.03 -20.85
N THR A 353 -20.21 4.65 -19.73
CA THR A 353 -19.49 4.48 -18.45
C THR A 353 -20.31 3.60 -17.51
N ILE A 354 -19.69 2.57 -16.98
CA ILE A 354 -20.30 1.69 -15.98
C ILE A 354 -19.46 1.77 -14.69
N ALA A 355 -20.07 2.26 -13.62
CA ALA A 355 -19.46 2.27 -12.30
C ALA A 355 -19.98 1.10 -11.46
N VAL A 356 -19.14 0.09 -11.20
CA VAL A 356 -19.43 -1.02 -10.28
C VAL A 356 -18.79 -0.68 -8.96
N VAL A 357 -19.57 -0.15 -8.02
CA VAL A 357 -19.05 0.49 -6.81
C VAL A 357 -19.60 -0.18 -5.56
N GLY A 358 -18.67 -0.67 -4.74
CA GLY A 358 -18.96 -1.26 -3.44
C GLY A 358 -18.89 -0.26 -2.30
N ASP A 359 -19.46 -0.63 -1.16
CA ASP A 359 -19.46 0.17 0.05
C ASP A 359 -18.04 0.62 0.44
N MET A 360 -17.96 1.84 0.97
CA MET A 360 -16.79 2.36 1.66
C MET A 360 -16.94 2.06 3.16
N LEU A 361 -16.17 1.09 3.65
CA LEU A 361 -16.18 0.64 5.03
C LEU A 361 -15.31 1.55 5.93
N GLU A 362 -15.44 1.39 7.25
CA GLU A 362 -14.62 2.05 8.28
C GLU A 362 -14.76 3.60 8.31
N LEU A 363 -15.88 4.11 7.79
CA LEU A 363 -16.21 5.54 7.85
C LEU A 363 -17.02 5.92 9.10
N GLY A 364 -17.55 4.96 9.86
CA GLY A 364 -18.38 5.21 11.04
C GLY A 364 -19.58 6.10 10.71
N THR A 365 -19.79 7.16 11.49
CA THR A 365 -20.91 8.09 11.31
C THR A 365 -20.88 8.92 10.01
N TYR A 366 -19.74 8.92 9.30
CA TYR A 366 -19.59 9.64 8.02
C TYR A 366 -20.02 8.79 6.81
N ALA A 367 -20.41 7.53 7.01
CA ALA A 367 -20.69 6.61 5.90
C ALA A 367 -21.82 7.09 5.00
N GLU A 368 -22.96 7.52 5.57
CA GLU A 368 -24.13 7.98 4.79
C GLU A 368 -23.80 9.20 3.93
N ASP A 369 -23.16 10.22 4.53
CA ASP A 369 -22.77 11.44 3.82
C ASP A 369 -21.74 11.17 2.71
N ALA A 370 -20.79 10.28 2.94
CA ALA A 370 -19.76 9.93 1.98
C ALA A 370 -20.36 9.22 0.76
N HIS A 371 -21.25 8.24 0.97
CA HIS A 371 -21.91 7.53 -0.13
C HIS A 371 -22.87 8.44 -0.91
N SER A 372 -23.63 9.29 -0.22
CA SER A 372 -24.51 10.28 -0.85
C SER A 372 -23.72 11.31 -1.68
N SER A 373 -22.60 11.79 -1.16
CA SER A 373 -21.70 12.70 -1.89
C SER A 373 -21.09 12.03 -3.12
N LEU A 374 -20.75 10.74 -3.02
CA LEU A 374 -20.22 9.97 -4.15
C LEU A 374 -21.25 9.85 -5.27
N VAL A 375 -22.52 9.54 -4.96
CA VAL A 375 -23.59 9.46 -5.97
C VAL A 375 -23.86 10.82 -6.59
N LYS A 376 -23.86 11.92 -5.80
CA LYS A 376 -23.94 13.27 -6.34
C LYS A 376 -22.80 13.54 -7.33
N LYS A 377 -21.59 13.14 -7.01
CA LYS A 377 -20.43 13.26 -7.91
C LYS A 377 -20.59 12.45 -9.19
N MET A 378 -21.14 11.23 -9.10
CA MET A 378 -21.46 10.43 -10.29
C MET A 378 -22.45 11.13 -11.23
N ASN A 379 -23.48 11.78 -10.66
CA ASN A 379 -24.45 12.57 -11.42
C ASN A 379 -23.79 13.80 -12.09
N GLU A 380 -22.93 14.53 -11.38
CA GLU A 380 -22.16 15.66 -11.93
C GLU A 380 -21.28 15.21 -13.10
N LEU A 381 -20.65 14.06 -12.97
CA LEU A 381 -19.78 13.45 -13.97
C LEU A 381 -20.55 12.75 -15.11
N LYS A 382 -21.89 12.68 -15.01
CA LYS A 382 -22.77 12.05 -15.99
C LYS A 382 -22.39 10.61 -16.28
N ILE A 383 -22.19 9.82 -15.22
CA ILE A 383 -22.00 8.37 -15.32
C ILE A 383 -23.28 7.76 -15.86
N ASP A 384 -23.17 6.86 -16.86
CA ASP A 384 -24.36 6.32 -17.54
C ASP A 384 -25.03 5.20 -16.72
N ILE A 385 -24.24 4.30 -16.12
CA ILE A 385 -24.74 3.12 -15.40
C ILE A 385 -24.03 2.97 -14.06
N LEU A 386 -24.80 2.72 -13.00
CA LEU A 386 -24.30 2.37 -11.66
C LEU A 386 -24.76 0.95 -11.30
N ILE A 387 -23.81 0.08 -10.94
CA ILE A 387 -24.06 -1.15 -10.20
C ILE A 387 -23.58 -0.89 -8.76
N ALA A 388 -24.54 -0.66 -7.87
CA ALA A 388 -24.31 -0.41 -6.44
C ALA A 388 -24.17 -1.75 -5.70
N VAL A 389 -23.07 -1.95 -4.96
CA VAL A 389 -22.79 -3.20 -4.25
C VAL A 389 -22.73 -2.94 -2.75
N GLY A 390 -23.63 -3.61 -2.03
CA GLY A 390 -23.73 -3.47 -0.56
C GLY A 390 -24.81 -2.49 -0.11
N PRO A 391 -25.13 -2.51 1.21
CA PRO A 391 -26.27 -1.78 1.77
C PRO A 391 -26.14 -0.26 1.76
N GLU A 392 -24.94 0.30 1.98
CA GLU A 392 -24.75 1.75 2.02
C GLU A 392 -24.82 2.35 0.62
N MET A 393 -24.20 1.69 -0.37
CA MET A 393 -24.31 2.08 -1.76
C MET A 393 -25.77 1.94 -2.26
N GLN A 394 -26.51 0.91 -1.83
CA GLN A 394 -27.93 0.73 -2.17
C GLN A 394 -28.78 1.93 -1.74
N LYS A 395 -28.58 2.40 -0.49
CA LYS A 395 -29.32 3.57 0.02
C LYS A 395 -29.01 4.83 -0.79
N ALA A 396 -27.72 5.10 -1.00
CA ALA A 396 -27.27 6.29 -1.73
C ALA A 396 -27.69 6.26 -3.21
N ALA A 397 -27.72 5.09 -3.84
CA ALA A 397 -28.03 4.89 -5.25
C ALA A 397 -29.46 5.33 -5.63
N ALA A 398 -30.37 5.48 -4.67
CA ALA A 398 -31.71 6.01 -4.91
C ALA A 398 -31.70 7.44 -5.49
N ALA A 399 -30.61 8.21 -5.28
CA ALA A 399 -30.41 9.55 -5.83
C ALA A 399 -29.65 9.57 -7.17
N PHE A 400 -29.30 8.40 -7.73
CA PHE A 400 -28.59 8.36 -9.00
C PHE A 400 -29.53 8.61 -10.17
N SER A 401 -29.10 9.45 -11.14
CA SER A 401 -29.95 9.90 -12.24
C SER A 401 -29.83 9.04 -13.51
N GLY A 402 -28.84 8.16 -13.62
CA GLY A 402 -28.65 7.24 -14.73
C GLY A 402 -29.34 5.89 -14.51
N ALA A 403 -29.00 4.87 -15.31
CA ALA A 403 -29.46 3.51 -15.08
C ALA A 403 -28.81 2.90 -13.83
N CYS A 404 -29.60 2.42 -12.89
CA CYS A 404 -29.12 1.94 -11.61
C CYS A 404 -29.55 0.49 -11.34
N TYR A 405 -28.60 -0.32 -10.90
CA TYR A 405 -28.80 -1.71 -10.51
C TYR A 405 -28.18 -1.92 -9.12
N TRP A 406 -28.77 -2.79 -8.34
CA TRP A 406 -28.25 -3.14 -7.03
C TRP A 406 -27.81 -4.62 -7.00
N ALA A 407 -26.73 -4.88 -6.29
CA ALA A 407 -26.21 -6.21 -6.00
C ALA A 407 -25.91 -6.33 -4.50
N ALA A 408 -26.28 -7.46 -3.90
CA ALA A 408 -26.02 -7.72 -2.49
C ALA A 408 -24.54 -7.97 -2.21
N ASP A 409 -23.83 -8.54 -3.19
CA ASP A 409 -22.40 -8.84 -3.11
C ASP A 409 -21.70 -8.78 -4.50
N SER A 410 -20.41 -9.05 -4.49
CA SER A 410 -19.58 -8.99 -5.69
C SER A 410 -19.88 -10.09 -6.71
N ASP A 411 -20.43 -11.23 -6.29
CA ASP A 411 -20.78 -12.36 -7.19
C ASP A 411 -22.06 -12.01 -7.98
N GLU A 412 -23.04 -11.38 -7.31
CA GLU A 412 -24.23 -10.84 -7.97
C GLU A 412 -23.90 -9.66 -8.90
N ALA A 413 -23.03 -8.74 -8.45
CA ALA A 413 -22.53 -7.63 -9.28
C ALA A 413 -21.87 -8.14 -10.57
N ARG A 414 -21.09 -9.22 -10.50
CA ARG A 414 -20.51 -9.88 -11.67
C ARG A 414 -21.61 -10.34 -12.64
N THR A 415 -22.64 -10.99 -12.13
CA THR A 415 -23.76 -11.51 -12.95
C THR A 415 -24.47 -10.38 -13.69
N LEU A 416 -24.76 -9.27 -12.99
CA LEU A 416 -25.35 -8.07 -13.60
C LEU A 416 -24.44 -7.47 -14.66
N LEU A 417 -23.15 -7.32 -14.36
CA LEU A 417 -22.19 -6.75 -15.31
C LEU A 417 -22.08 -7.58 -16.59
N LEU A 418 -21.98 -8.91 -16.47
CA LEU A 418 -21.91 -9.83 -17.62
C LEU A 418 -23.16 -9.79 -18.49
N GLY A 419 -24.34 -9.50 -17.91
CA GLY A 419 -25.60 -9.40 -18.63
C GLY A 419 -25.76 -8.10 -19.43
N MET A 420 -24.91 -7.08 -19.21
CA MET A 420 -25.09 -5.75 -19.82
C MET A 420 -23.86 -5.17 -20.50
N VAL A 421 -22.66 -5.73 -20.27
CA VAL A 421 -21.42 -5.21 -20.82
C VAL A 421 -21.37 -5.30 -22.34
N GLU A 422 -20.93 -4.23 -22.98
CA GLU A 422 -20.71 -4.12 -24.43
C GLU A 422 -19.24 -3.79 -24.74
N GLU A 423 -18.78 -4.04 -25.97
CA GLU A 423 -17.37 -3.99 -26.35
C GLU A 423 -16.68 -2.64 -26.09
N ASP A 424 -17.34 -1.52 -26.32
CA ASP A 424 -16.77 -0.19 -26.13
C ASP A 424 -17.15 0.48 -24.81
N ASP A 425 -17.67 -0.29 -23.85
CA ASP A 425 -17.89 0.21 -22.50
C ASP A 425 -16.58 0.54 -21.81
N THR A 426 -16.64 1.56 -20.93
CA THR A 426 -15.57 1.84 -19.97
C THR A 426 -16.10 1.60 -18.57
N ILE A 427 -15.46 0.71 -17.82
CA ILE A 427 -15.95 0.18 -16.57
C ILE A 427 -14.98 0.53 -15.45
N LEU A 428 -15.47 1.05 -14.34
CA LEU A 428 -14.73 1.16 -13.09
C LEU A 428 -15.23 0.10 -12.11
N ILE A 429 -14.32 -0.65 -11.49
CA ILE A 429 -14.66 -1.57 -10.39
C ILE A 429 -13.86 -1.15 -9.17
N LYS A 430 -14.57 -0.73 -8.10
CA LYS A 430 -13.93 -0.24 -6.87
C LYS A 430 -14.84 -0.41 -5.66
N GLY A 431 -14.23 -0.71 -4.50
CA GLY A 431 -14.91 -0.83 -3.21
C GLY A 431 -13.91 -1.16 -2.10
N SER A 432 -14.34 -1.10 -0.86
CA SER A 432 -13.49 -1.44 0.28
C SER A 432 -13.07 -2.90 0.24
N ARG A 433 -11.90 -3.20 0.81
CA ARG A 433 -11.30 -4.55 0.80
C ARG A 433 -12.24 -5.64 1.30
N GLY A 434 -13.07 -5.32 2.31
CA GLY A 434 -14.05 -6.25 2.89
C GLY A 434 -15.16 -6.67 1.92
N ILE A 435 -15.50 -5.88 0.91
CA ILE A 435 -16.52 -6.18 -0.11
C ILE A 435 -16.02 -7.20 -1.14
N ARG A 436 -14.69 -7.35 -1.27
CA ARG A 436 -14.05 -8.32 -2.19
C ARG A 436 -14.42 -8.11 -3.66
N MET A 437 -14.35 -6.84 -4.10
CA MET A 437 -14.72 -6.45 -5.48
C MET A 437 -13.87 -7.13 -6.57
N GLU A 438 -12.73 -7.73 -6.24
CA GLU A 438 -11.93 -8.55 -7.17
C GLU A 438 -12.70 -9.73 -7.76
N LYS A 439 -13.74 -10.21 -7.08
CA LYS A 439 -14.60 -11.30 -7.56
C LYS A 439 -15.40 -10.92 -8.80
N VAL A 440 -15.71 -9.63 -8.98
CA VAL A 440 -16.41 -9.13 -10.18
C VAL A 440 -15.65 -9.48 -11.45
N LEU A 441 -14.32 -9.54 -11.39
CA LEU A 441 -13.42 -9.88 -12.51
C LEU A 441 -12.94 -11.35 -12.47
N ALA A 442 -13.44 -12.20 -11.58
CA ALA A 442 -12.96 -13.58 -11.45
C ALA A 442 -13.19 -14.39 -12.74
N GLY A 443 -12.17 -15.08 -13.22
CA GLY A 443 -12.25 -16.00 -14.39
C GLY A 443 -12.07 -15.36 -15.76
N GLU A 444 -11.92 -14.04 -15.89
CA GLU A 444 -11.65 -13.39 -17.18
C GLU A 444 -10.50 -12.38 -17.10
N GLY A 445 -9.70 -12.33 -18.16
CA GLY A 445 -8.76 -11.25 -18.47
C GLY A 445 -7.41 -11.32 -17.76
N LYS A 446 -6.37 -11.66 -18.52
CA LYS A 446 -5.00 -11.25 -18.19
C LYS A 446 -4.88 -9.72 -18.27
N PRO A 447 -3.96 -9.07 -17.53
CA PRO A 447 -3.57 -7.69 -17.77
C PRO A 447 -3.28 -7.48 -19.27
N VAL A 448 -3.63 -6.30 -19.81
CA VAL A 448 -3.27 -5.97 -21.19
C VAL A 448 -1.75 -5.97 -21.26
N GLU A 449 -1.16 -6.92 -22.02
CA GLU A 449 0.27 -6.88 -22.33
C GLU A 449 0.53 -5.57 -23.07
N MET A 450 1.55 -4.84 -22.63
CA MET A 450 1.93 -3.57 -23.24
C MET A 450 2.49 -3.83 -24.65
N GLU A 451 1.67 -3.67 -25.67
CA GLU A 451 2.21 -3.42 -26.99
C GLU A 451 2.89 -2.06 -26.97
N VAL A 452 4.21 -2.08 -26.97
CA VAL A 452 5.02 -0.88 -27.24
C VAL A 452 4.82 -0.57 -28.72
N ASN A 453 3.80 0.23 -29.04
CA ASN A 453 3.71 0.84 -30.35
C ASN A 453 4.85 1.85 -30.49
N ASN A 454 5.94 1.40 -31.12
CA ASN A 454 6.98 2.24 -31.71
C ASN A 454 6.38 2.95 -32.93
N ALA A 455 5.61 4.01 -32.69
CA ALA A 455 5.19 4.92 -33.75
C ALA A 455 5.21 6.34 -33.18
N LEU A 456 6.33 7.04 -33.53
CA LEU A 456 6.63 8.48 -33.54
C LEU A 456 6.79 9.17 -32.17
#